data_e5ae050c281807853de172e619aa12a7
#
_entry.id   e5ae050c281807853de172e619aa12a7
#
_cell.length_a   1.000
_cell.length_b   1.000
_cell.length_c   1.000
_cell.angle_alpha   90.00
_cell.angle_beta   90.00
_cell.angle_gamma   90.00
#
_symmetry.space_group_name_H-M   'P 1'
#
loop_
_entity.id
_entity.type
_entity.pdbx_description
1 polymer ?
#
loop_
_entity_poly.entity_id
_entity_poly.type
_entity_poly.pdbx_seq_one_letter_code
_entity_poly.pdbx_strand_id
1 'polypeptide(L)'
;GSEMCIRDRLNSIVGFSGVLVDMLDEKEDIGQYVALIESNSKLLLKLVGDILDISILDSEVEIKHNAVDVNACCQTSIDAAGASFDPGVRLIFEPACDELIINSNYSYIVQVLDNLLGNASKFTHEGSVTLAYEVKKEENQLIFTVTDTGIGIPVEEQERVFERFVKLDNFSQGAGLGLSICRIVAERLGGYLRIDKGYTQGTRVIFCVSM
;
A
#
# COMPACT_ATOMS: atom_id res chain seq x y z
N GLY A 1 5.09 -17.33 -9.56
CA GLY A 1 5.31 -16.38 -8.44
C GLY A 1 4.19 -16.40 -7.40
N SER A 2 2.92 -16.20 -7.78
CA SER A 2 1.82 -16.12 -6.79
C SER A 2 1.48 -17.47 -6.15
N GLU A 3 1.43 -18.55 -6.93
CA GLU A 3 1.18 -19.91 -6.40
C GLU A 3 2.24 -20.33 -5.38
N MET A 4 3.51 -19.98 -5.61
CA MET A 4 4.58 -20.28 -4.68
C MET A 4 4.42 -19.50 -3.38
N CYS A 5 4.06 -18.21 -3.44
CA CYS A 5 3.82 -17.38 -2.27
C CYS A 5 2.62 -17.85 -1.44
N ILE A 6 1.51 -18.24 -2.08
CA ILE A 6 0.32 -18.79 -1.41
C ILE A 6 0.66 -20.13 -0.76
N ARG A 7 1.35 -21.02 -1.49
CA ARG A 7 1.77 -22.33 -0.97
C ARG A 7 2.69 -22.20 0.23
N ASP A 8 3.69 -21.31 0.17
CA ASP A 8 4.65 -21.13 1.28
C ASP A 8 3.95 -20.65 2.56
N ARG A 9 2.94 -19.76 2.43
CA ARG A 9 2.17 -19.27 3.57
C ARG A 9 1.21 -20.32 4.11
N LEU A 10 0.55 -21.09 3.25
CA LEU A 10 -0.27 -22.22 3.67
C LEU A 10 0.58 -23.28 4.39
N ASN A 11 1.76 -23.59 3.86
CA ASN A 11 2.69 -24.51 4.50
C ASN A 11 3.16 -23.99 5.86
N SER A 12 3.41 -22.68 6.00
CA SER A 12 3.77 -22.07 7.28
C SER A 12 2.63 -22.16 8.29
N ILE A 13 1.38 -21.86 7.89
CA ILE A 13 0.20 -21.98 8.76
C ILE A 13 0.01 -23.44 9.19
N VAL A 14 0.05 -24.39 8.26
CA VAL A 14 -0.11 -25.82 8.54
C VAL A 14 1.05 -26.32 9.41
N GLY A 15 2.29 -25.91 9.10
CA GLY A 15 3.47 -26.29 9.87
C GLY A 15 3.41 -25.79 11.32
N PHE A 16 3.08 -24.52 11.54
CA PHE A 16 2.92 -23.96 12.89
C PHE A 16 1.73 -24.55 13.64
N SER A 17 0.63 -24.85 12.94
CA SER A 17 -0.52 -25.56 13.56
C SER A 17 -0.14 -26.97 14.00
N GLY A 18 0.67 -27.70 13.21
CA GLY A 18 1.20 -29.01 13.58
C GLY A 18 2.08 -28.97 14.83
N VAL A 19 3.04 -28.02 14.86
CA VAL A 19 3.92 -27.80 16.01
C VAL A 19 3.10 -27.46 17.26
N LEU A 20 2.04 -26.65 17.16
CA LEU A 20 1.15 -26.35 18.28
C LEU A 20 0.45 -27.60 18.83
N VAL A 21 0.01 -28.50 17.94
CA VAL A 21 -0.61 -29.76 18.35
C VAL A 21 0.40 -30.64 19.13
N ASP A 22 1.65 -30.72 18.65
CA ASP A 22 2.69 -31.50 19.27
C ASP A 22 3.17 -30.89 20.60
N MET A 23 3.07 -29.57 20.78
CA MET A 23 3.50 -28.83 21.98
C MET A 23 2.39 -28.61 23.01
N LEU A 24 1.19 -29.18 22.84
CA LEU A 24 0.09 -29.05 23.81
C LEU A 24 0.45 -29.54 25.20
N ASP A 25 1.52 -30.36 25.34
CA ASP A 25 2.05 -30.83 26.60
C ASP A 25 3.13 -29.92 27.21
N GLU A 26 3.71 -28.98 26.47
CA GLU A 26 4.77 -28.05 26.93
C GLU A 26 4.31 -26.60 26.81
N LYS A 27 4.01 -25.95 27.92
CA LYS A 27 3.34 -24.63 28.00
C LYS A 27 4.16 -23.40 27.57
N GLU A 28 5.41 -23.53 27.13
CA GLU A 28 6.33 -22.39 27.11
C GLU A 28 6.29 -21.47 25.85
N ASP A 29 5.79 -21.91 24.66
CA ASP A 29 5.87 -21.06 23.44
C ASP A 29 4.61 -20.99 22.58
N ILE A 30 3.47 -21.44 23.04
CA ILE A 30 2.20 -21.46 22.28
C ILE A 30 1.86 -20.07 21.74
N GLY A 31 2.11 -19.01 22.53
CA GLY A 31 1.81 -17.64 22.13
C GLY A 31 2.53 -17.17 20.86
N GLN A 32 3.80 -17.54 20.68
CA GLN A 32 4.58 -17.17 19.50
C GLN A 32 4.05 -17.88 18.24
N TYR A 33 3.73 -19.17 18.33
CA TYR A 33 3.17 -19.93 17.20
C TYR A 33 1.80 -19.44 16.80
N VAL A 34 0.93 -19.09 17.77
CA VAL A 34 -0.38 -18.47 17.49
C VAL A 34 -0.20 -17.14 16.78
N ALA A 35 0.70 -16.28 17.24
CA ALA A 35 0.99 -15.01 16.58
C ALA A 35 1.52 -15.19 15.14
N LEU A 36 2.38 -16.18 14.90
CA LEU A 36 2.88 -16.51 13.56
C LEU A 36 1.77 -17.04 12.65
N ILE A 37 0.88 -17.89 13.15
CA ILE A 37 -0.28 -18.38 12.39
C ILE A 37 -1.21 -17.23 12.04
N GLU A 38 -1.52 -16.34 12.99
CA GLU A 38 -2.36 -15.17 12.77
C GLU A 38 -1.76 -14.23 11.74
N SER A 39 -0.47 -13.91 11.85
CA SER A 39 0.26 -13.07 10.91
C SER A 39 0.25 -13.66 9.49
N ASN A 40 0.56 -14.95 9.34
CA ASN A 40 0.54 -15.61 8.02
C ASN A 40 -0.89 -15.70 7.44
N SER A 41 -1.90 -15.91 8.29
CA SER A 41 -3.30 -15.91 7.86
C SER A 41 -3.74 -14.54 7.35
N LYS A 42 -3.40 -13.45 8.05
CA LYS A 42 -3.67 -12.07 7.61
C LYS A 42 -2.99 -11.76 6.27
N LEU A 43 -1.74 -12.20 6.11
CA LEU A 43 -1.00 -12.03 4.87
C LEU A 43 -1.61 -12.83 3.71
N LEU A 44 -2.13 -14.04 3.97
CA LEU A 44 -2.81 -14.84 2.97
C LEU A 44 -4.14 -14.21 2.55
N LEU A 45 -4.93 -13.72 3.50
CA LEU A 45 -6.19 -13.01 3.21
C LEU A 45 -5.94 -11.75 2.36
N LYS A 46 -4.88 -10.98 2.69
CA LYS A 46 -4.47 -9.84 1.87
C LYS A 46 -4.11 -10.27 0.45
N LEU A 47 -3.33 -11.34 0.28
CA LEU A 47 -2.98 -11.87 -1.04
C LEU A 47 -4.20 -12.26 -1.88
N VAL A 48 -5.16 -12.95 -1.27
CA VAL A 48 -6.42 -13.34 -1.95
C VAL A 48 -7.19 -12.08 -2.36
N GLY A 49 -7.29 -11.08 -1.47
CA GLY A 49 -7.90 -9.79 -1.77
C GLY A 49 -7.21 -9.09 -2.94
N ASP A 50 -5.88 -8.96 -2.92
CA ASP A 50 -5.07 -8.35 -3.97
C ASP A 50 -5.29 -9.05 -5.34
N ILE A 51 -5.42 -10.39 -5.37
CA ILE A 51 -5.69 -11.15 -6.61
C ILE A 51 -7.11 -10.90 -7.11
N LEU A 52 -8.09 -10.83 -6.22
CA LEU A 52 -9.47 -10.51 -6.59
C LEU A 52 -9.57 -9.08 -7.12
N ASP A 53 -8.91 -8.11 -6.48
CA ASP A 53 -8.85 -6.73 -6.95
C ASP A 53 -8.26 -6.64 -8.36
N ILE A 54 -7.14 -7.32 -8.61
CA ILE A 54 -6.56 -7.39 -9.96
C ILE A 54 -7.58 -7.97 -10.96
N SER A 55 -8.27 -9.06 -10.61
CA SER A 55 -9.25 -9.69 -11.49
C SER A 55 -10.42 -8.76 -11.82
N ILE A 56 -10.89 -7.97 -10.85
CA ILE A 56 -11.94 -6.96 -11.04
C ILE A 56 -11.41 -5.79 -11.87
N LEU A 57 -10.21 -5.32 -11.58
CA LEU A 57 -9.58 -4.21 -12.28
C LEU A 57 -9.16 -4.57 -13.72
N ASP A 58 -8.79 -5.81 -14.01
CA ASP A 58 -8.53 -6.31 -15.36
C ASP A 58 -9.83 -6.53 -16.17
N SER A 59 -11.01 -6.55 -15.50
CA SER A 59 -12.30 -6.66 -16.17
C SER A 59 -12.75 -5.31 -16.75
N GLU A 60 -13.63 -5.31 -17.76
CA GLU A 60 -14.20 -4.09 -18.36
C GLU A 60 -15.32 -3.45 -17.51
N VAL A 61 -15.43 -3.82 -16.23
CA VAL A 61 -16.44 -3.25 -15.32
C VAL A 61 -16.18 -1.76 -15.14
N GLU A 62 -17.17 -0.95 -15.40
CA GLU A 62 -17.11 0.51 -15.27
C GLU A 62 -16.96 0.90 -13.77
N ILE A 63 -16.00 1.77 -13.48
CA ILE A 63 -15.83 2.32 -12.14
C ILE A 63 -16.95 3.32 -11.87
N LYS A 64 -17.70 3.11 -10.79
CA LYS A 64 -18.71 4.08 -10.34
C LYS A 64 -18.00 5.32 -9.77
N HIS A 65 -18.31 6.47 -10.32
CA HIS A 65 -17.86 7.76 -9.84
C HIS A 65 -18.96 8.42 -8.98
N ASN A 66 -18.55 9.07 -7.90
CA ASN A 66 -19.41 9.80 -6.98
C ASN A 66 -18.69 11.10 -6.54
N ALA A 67 -19.42 12.00 -5.88
CA ALA A 67 -18.80 13.13 -5.21
C ALA A 67 -17.92 12.62 -4.05
N VAL A 68 -16.62 12.94 -4.10
CA VAL A 68 -15.59 12.49 -3.16
C VAL A 68 -14.94 13.71 -2.52
N ASP A 69 -14.99 13.78 -1.20
CA ASP A 69 -14.22 14.73 -0.41
C ASP A 69 -12.76 14.23 -0.31
N VAL A 70 -11.85 14.97 -0.93
CA VAL A 70 -10.42 14.62 -1.01
C VAL A 70 -9.76 14.68 0.36
N ASN A 71 -10.10 15.69 1.17
CA ASN A 71 -9.54 15.82 2.52
C ASN A 71 -9.97 14.66 3.42
N ALA A 72 -11.24 14.23 3.30
CA ALA A 72 -11.74 13.06 4.02
C ALA A 72 -11.02 11.76 3.60
N CYS A 73 -10.72 11.56 2.31
CA CYS A 73 -9.90 10.44 1.86
C CYS A 73 -8.51 10.45 2.48
N CYS A 74 -7.82 11.59 2.42
CA CYS A 74 -6.47 11.75 2.97
C CYS A 74 -6.46 11.52 4.48
N GLN A 75 -7.41 12.11 5.22
CA GLN A 75 -7.50 11.96 6.67
C GLN A 75 -7.78 10.51 7.08
N THR A 76 -8.68 9.82 6.37
CA THR A 76 -8.97 8.39 6.62
C THR A 76 -7.70 7.55 6.49
N SER A 77 -6.92 7.75 5.42
CA SER A 77 -5.68 6.99 5.20
C SER A 77 -4.59 7.35 6.22
N ILE A 78 -4.49 8.62 6.64
CA ILE A 78 -3.55 9.06 7.69
C ILE A 78 -3.89 8.43 9.03
N ASP A 79 -5.17 8.45 9.42
CA ASP A 79 -5.62 7.89 10.69
C ASP A 79 -5.39 6.37 10.74
N ALA A 80 -5.65 5.68 9.62
CA ALA A 80 -5.40 4.25 9.49
C ALA A 80 -3.91 3.90 9.56
N ALA A 81 -3.05 4.71 8.91
CA ALA A 81 -1.62 4.46 8.85
C ALA A 81 -0.87 4.87 10.13
N GLY A 82 -1.41 5.83 10.91
CA GLY A 82 -0.69 6.46 12.03
C GLY A 82 -0.12 5.50 13.05
N ALA A 83 -0.84 4.42 13.38
CA ALA A 83 -0.39 3.39 14.33
C ALA A 83 0.73 2.48 13.78
N SER A 84 1.01 2.53 12.48
CA SER A 84 1.99 1.66 11.81
C SER A 84 3.38 2.31 11.69
N PHE A 85 3.50 3.60 12.02
CA PHE A 85 4.78 4.30 11.96
C PHE A 85 5.58 4.13 13.25
N ASP A 86 6.90 4.04 13.09
CA ASP A 86 7.83 4.06 14.21
C ASP A 86 7.73 5.41 14.97
N PRO A 87 7.96 5.44 16.30
CA PRO A 87 7.84 6.67 17.10
C PRO A 87 8.74 7.83 16.66
N GLY A 88 9.83 7.53 15.91
CA GLY A 88 10.76 8.54 15.35
C GLY A 88 10.29 9.15 14.03
N VAL A 89 9.17 8.71 13.47
CA VAL A 89 8.66 9.18 12.17
C VAL A 89 7.51 10.16 12.37
N ARG A 90 7.61 11.34 11.76
CA ARG A 90 6.52 12.33 11.75
C ARG A 90 5.66 12.11 10.52
N LEU A 91 4.38 11.81 10.74
CA LEU A 91 3.38 11.77 9.67
C LEU A 91 2.76 13.16 9.51
N ILE A 92 2.82 13.72 8.31
CA ILE A 92 2.42 15.10 7.99
C ILE A 92 1.38 15.07 6.88
N PHE A 93 0.31 15.85 7.03
CA PHE A 93 -0.66 16.11 5.97
C PHE A 93 -0.60 17.58 5.54
N GLU A 94 -0.44 17.82 4.26
CA GLU A 94 -0.39 19.16 3.64
C GLU A 94 -1.50 19.29 2.59
N PRO A 95 -2.74 19.65 2.99
CA PRO A 95 -3.82 19.87 2.03
C PRO A 95 -3.59 21.14 1.20
N ALA A 96 -3.94 21.12 -0.08
CA ALA A 96 -3.85 22.30 -0.95
C ALA A 96 -4.96 23.33 -0.65
N CYS A 97 -6.08 22.92 -0.05
CA CYS A 97 -7.20 23.76 0.33
C CYS A 97 -8.04 23.12 1.43
N ASP A 98 -8.90 23.92 2.08
CA ASP A 98 -9.72 23.48 3.20
C ASP A 98 -10.82 22.49 2.78
N GLU A 99 -11.33 22.61 1.55
CA GLU A 99 -12.37 21.74 1.00
C GLU A 99 -12.14 21.49 -0.48
N LEU A 100 -12.17 20.22 -0.90
CA LEU A 100 -12.09 19.81 -2.30
C LEU A 100 -12.96 18.60 -2.56
N ILE A 101 -13.98 18.79 -3.40
CA ILE A 101 -14.87 17.71 -3.86
C ILE A 101 -14.61 17.47 -5.34
N ILE A 102 -14.37 16.22 -5.71
CA ILE A 102 -14.18 15.77 -7.10
C ILE A 102 -15.15 14.66 -7.45
N ASN A 103 -15.35 14.41 -8.74
CA ASN A 103 -16.14 13.26 -9.22
C ASN A 103 -15.20 12.05 -9.45
N SER A 104 -15.10 11.15 -8.49
CA SER A 104 -14.16 10.03 -8.54
C SER A 104 -14.68 8.83 -7.72
N ASN A 105 -13.80 7.91 -7.35
CA ASN A 105 -14.12 6.76 -6.51
C ASN A 105 -13.36 6.81 -5.18
N TYR A 106 -14.09 7.00 -4.08
CA TYR A 106 -13.55 7.11 -2.72
C TYR A 106 -12.69 5.89 -2.35
N SER A 107 -13.25 4.68 -2.54
CA SER A 107 -12.58 3.45 -2.11
C SER A 107 -11.25 3.22 -2.84
N TYR A 108 -11.19 3.53 -4.12
CA TYR A 108 -9.96 3.38 -4.90
C TYR A 108 -8.91 4.43 -4.54
N ILE A 109 -9.30 5.68 -4.28
CA ILE A 109 -8.35 6.71 -3.80
C ILE A 109 -7.77 6.28 -2.45
N VAL A 110 -8.61 5.91 -1.48
CA VAL A 110 -8.16 5.44 -0.17
C VAL A 110 -7.27 4.21 -0.30
N GLN A 111 -7.64 3.23 -1.13
CA GLN A 111 -6.83 2.02 -1.37
C GLN A 111 -5.41 2.35 -1.86
N VAL A 112 -5.28 3.30 -2.79
CA VAL A 112 -3.95 3.73 -3.26
C VAL A 112 -3.17 4.43 -2.15
N LEU A 113 -3.80 5.40 -1.45
CA LEU A 113 -3.16 6.13 -0.36
C LEU A 113 -2.70 5.19 0.76
N ASP A 114 -3.53 4.23 1.17
CA ASP A 114 -3.19 3.23 2.19
C ASP A 114 -2.00 2.37 1.79
N ASN A 115 -1.94 1.93 0.52
CA ASN A 115 -0.79 1.20 0.02
C ASN A 115 0.49 2.04 0.00
N LEU A 116 0.41 3.31 -0.40
CA LEU A 116 1.55 4.22 -0.44
C LEU A 116 2.05 4.57 0.96
N LEU A 117 1.15 4.92 1.88
CA LEU A 117 1.49 5.20 3.29
C LEU A 117 2.02 3.96 4.01
N GLY A 118 1.44 2.78 3.73
CA GLY A 118 1.93 1.52 4.25
C GLY A 118 3.35 1.16 3.77
N ASN A 119 3.69 1.49 2.51
CA ASN A 119 5.06 1.35 2.02
C ASN A 119 5.99 2.36 2.69
N ALA A 120 5.57 3.62 2.80
CA ALA A 120 6.34 4.65 3.48
C ALA A 120 6.62 4.29 4.95
N SER A 121 5.62 3.79 5.69
CA SER A 121 5.77 3.32 7.08
C SER A 121 6.79 2.19 7.20
N LYS A 122 6.78 1.25 6.24
CA LYS A 122 7.65 0.09 6.26
C LYS A 122 9.12 0.41 6.01
N PHE A 123 9.40 1.44 5.21
CA PHE A 123 10.75 1.75 4.75
C PHE A 123 11.33 3.05 5.35
N THR A 124 10.60 3.70 6.28
CA THR A 124 11.04 4.89 7.00
C THR A 124 11.02 4.61 8.49
N HIS A 125 12.19 4.54 9.13
CA HIS A 125 12.32 4.29 10.56
C HIS A 125 12.56 5.57 11.37
N GLU A 126 13.07 6.62 10.73
CA GLU A 126 13.29 7.96 11.32
C GLU A 126 13.00 9.03 10.26
N GLY A 127 12.62 10.23 10.72
CA GLY A 127 12.39 11.38 9.85
C GLY A 127 10.92 11.70 9.64
N SER A 128 10.45 11.72 8.39
CA SER A 128 9.05 12.10 8.09
C SER A 128 8.47 11.42 6.87
N VAL A 129 7.15 11.28 6.90
CA VAL A 129 6.33 10.93 5.75
C VAL A 129 5.29 12.02 5.57
N THR A 130 5.21 12.59 4.37
CA THR A 130 4.28 13.66 4.03
C THR A 130 3.31 13.19 2.97
N LEU A 131 2.01 13.29 3.25
CA LEU A 131 0.95 13.19 2.26
C LEU A 131 0.51 14.62 1.90
N ALA A 132 0.60 14.97 0.63
CA ALA A 132 0.15 16.25 0.10
C ALA A 132 -0.67 16.03 -1.19
N TYR A 133 -1.42 17.04 -1.62
CA TYR A 133 -2.01 17.04 -2.94
C TYR A 133 -1.98 18.44 -3.57
N GLU A 134 -2.02 18.46 -4.91
CA GLU A 134 -2.05 19.66 -5.74
C GLU A 134 -3.16 19.56 -6.79
N VAL A 135 -3.87 20.66 -7.04
CA VAL A 135 -4.93 20.74 -8.05
C VAL A 135 -4.40 21.41 -9.31
N LYS A 136 -4.36 20.68 -10.41
CA LYS A 136 -4.02 21.17 -11.75
C LYS A 136 -5.28 21.40 -12.57
N LYS A 137 -5.95 22.55 -12.35
CA LYS A 137 -7.24 22.87 -12.97
C LYS A 137 -7.21 22.86 -14.49
N GLU A 138 -6.15 23.40 -15.10
CA GLU A 138 -5.99 23.47 -16.56
C GLU A 138 -5.87 22.09 -17.21
N GLU A 139 -5.30 21.13 -16.49
CA GLU A 139 -5.11 19.76 -16.93
C GLU A 139 -6.24 18.81 -16.47
N ASN A 140 -7.21 19.34 -15.71
CA ASN A 140 -8.28 18.57 -15.07
C ASN A 140 -7.72 17.41 -14.23
N GLN A 141 -6.66 17.66 -13.44
CA GLN A 141 -5.95 16.66 -12.68
C GLN A 141 -5.83 17.02 -11.19
N LEU A 142 -5.96 16.02 -10.34
CA LEU A 142 -5.60 16.06 -8.95
C LEU A 142 -4.37 15.16 -8.75
N ILE A 143 -3.32 15.71 -8.17
CA ILE A 143 -2.04 15.04 -7.98
C ILE A 143 -1.79 14.87 -6.48
N PHE A 144 -1.83 13.65 -6.00
CA PHE A 144 -1.37 13.28 -4.65
C PHE A 144 0.12 12.98 -4.68
N THR A 145 0.83 13.35 -3.61
CA THR A 145 2.22 12.98 -3.39
C THR A 145 2.37 12.36 -2.02
N VAL A 146 2.97 11.18 -1.96
CA VAL A 146 3.47 10.59 -0.71
C VAL A 146 4.98 10.65 -0.76
N THR A 147 5.56 11.42 0.15
CA THR A 147 7.01 11.67 0.23
C THR A 147 7.52 11.13 1.55
N ASP A 148 8.49 10.22 1.51
CA ASP A 148 9.18 9.70 2.67
C ASP A 148 10.67 10.08 2.68
N THR A 149 11.28 10.05 3.87
CA THR A 149 12.71 10.22 4.06
C THR A 149 13.41 8.89 4.39
N GLY A 150 12.85 7.78 3.92
CA GLY A 150 13.35 6.44 4.16
C GLY A 150 14.54 6.04 3.30
N ILE A 151 14.72 4.73 3.14
CA ILE A 151 15.88 4.16 2.41
C ILE A 151 15.90 4.49 0.91
N GLY A 152 14.78 4.96 0.34
CA GLY A 152 14.64 5.23 -1.09
C GLY A 152 14.57 3.97 -1.96
N ILE A 153 14.42 4.19 -3.27
CA ILE A 153 14.39 3.13 -4.29
C ILE A 153 15.49 3.43 -5.33
N PRO A 154 16.43 2.49 -5.56
CA PRO A 154 17.45 2.65 -6.60
C PRO A 154 16.83 2.97 -7.95
N VAL A 155 17.46 3.87 -8.72
CA VAL A 155 16.89 4.39 -9.99
C VAL A 155 16.59 3.26 -10.98
N GLU A 156 17.44 2.26 -11.04
CA GLU A 156 17.31 1.07 -11.88
C GLU A 156 16.11 0.19 -11.50
N GLU A 157 15.64 0.27 -10.26
CA GLU A 157 14.52 -0.52 -9.75
C GLU A 157 13.18 0.23 -9.78
N GLN A 158 13.19 1.55 -9.98
CA GLN A 158 11.98 2.39 -9.88
C GLN A 158 10.85 2.03 -10.86
N GLU A 159 11.17 1.46 -12.01
CA GLU A 159 10.14 0.94 -12.92
C GLU A 159 9.70 -0.47 -12.56
N ARG A 160 10.64 -1.30 -12.07
CA ARG A 160 10.38 -2.70 -11.73
C ARG A 160 9.50 -2.87 -10.51
N VAL A 161 9.52 -1.93 -9.56
CA VAL A 161 8.67 -2.01 -8.35
C VAL A 161 7.17 -1.96 -8.65
N PHE A 162 6.79 -1.53 -9.85
CA PHE A 162 5.40 -1.55 -10.32
C PHE A 162 4.99 -2.86 -11.00
N GLU A 163 5.93 -3.78 -11.25
CA GLU A 163 5.62 -5.10 -11.79
C GLU A 163 4.98 -5.99 -10.71
N ARG A 164 4.11 -6.91 -11.13
CA ARG A 164 3.45 -7.85 -10.22
C ARG A 164 4.47 -8.80 -9.59
N PHE A 165 4.38 -9.03 -8.28
CA PHE A 165 5.24 -9.94 -7.48
C PHE A 165 6.71 -9.52 -7.38
N VAL A 166 7.05 -8.30 -7.73
CA VAL A 166 8.41 -7.77 -7.56
C VAL A 166 8.57 -7.22 -6.14
N LYS A 167 9.68 -7.57 -5.51
CA LYS A 167 10.17 -7.05 -4.24
C LYS A 167 11.64 -6.71 -4.36
N LEU A 168 12.06 -5.59 -3.79
CA LEU A 168 13.48 -5.21 -3.73
C LEU A 168 14.24 -5.98 -2.64
N ASP A 169 13.51 -6.39 -1.60
CA ASP A 169 14.05 -7.19 -0.51
C ASP A 169 13.19 -8.43 -0.29
N ASN A 170 13.81 -9.61 -0.32
CA ASN A 170 13.14 -10.90 -0.12
C ASN A 170 12.63 -11.09 1.32
N PHE A 171 13.20 -10.35 2.28
CA PHE A 171 12.81 -10.41 3.70
C PHE A 171 11.63 -9.49 4.02
N SER A 172 11.29 -8.56 3.11
CA SER A 172 10.19 -7.63 3.34
C SER A 172 8.83 -8.32 3.29
N GLN A 173 7.97 -8.06 4.29
CA GLN A 173 6.59 -8.56 4.32
C GLN A 173 5.76 -8.00 3.17
N GLY A 174 4.91 -8.85 2.56
CA GLY A 174 4.00 -8.48 1.48
C GLY A 174 4.15 -9.39 0.25
N ALA A 175 3.24 -9.27 -0.69
CA ALA A 175 3.17 -10.07 -1.92
C ALA A 175 3.89 -9.47 -3.12
N GLY A 176 4.27 -8.19 -3.06
CA GLY A 176 4.77 -7.45 -4.22
C GLY A 176 3.65 -7.09 -5.22
N LEU A 177 2.40 -6.95 -4.75
CA LEU A 177 1.25 -6.60 -5.58
C LEU A 177 0.78 -5.16 -5.36
N GLY A 178 1.06 -4.54 -4.21
CA GLY A 178 0.48 -3.25 -3.82
C GLY A 178 0.71 -2.14 -4.85
N LEU A 179 1.96 -1.89 -5.27
CA LEU A 179 2.26 -0.82 -6.25
C LEU A 179 1.71 -1.13 -7.65
N SER A 180 1.67 -2.41 -8.06
CA SER A 180 1.07 -2.79 -9.35
C SER A 180 -0.45 -2.56 -9.36
N ILE A 181 -1.14 -2.85 -8.26
CA ILE A 181 -2.57 -2.54 -8.07
C ILE A 181 -2.78 -1.03 -8.10
N CYS A 182 -1.95 -0.27 -7.36
CA CYS A 182 -2.04 1.19 -7.36
C CYS A 182 -1.89 1.79 -8.76
N ARG A 183 -1.00 1.25 -9.62
CA ARG A 183 -0.83 1.69 -11.01
C ARG A 183 -2.08 1.43 -11.83
N ILE A 184 -2.66 0.22 -11.75
CA ILE A 184 -3.90 -0.12 -12.47
C ILE A 184 -5.06 0.79 -12.01
N VAL A 185 -5.21 1.00 -10.70
CA VAL A 185 -6.23 1.89 -10.14
C VAL A 185 -6.05 3.32 -10.65
N ALA A 186 -4.83 3.86 -10.65
CA ALA A 186 -4.54 5.20 -11.14
C ALA A 186 -4.94 5.36 -12.63
N GLU A 187 -4.59 4.37 -13.48
CA GLU A 187 -4.97 4.33 -14.89
C GLU A 187 -6.49 4.27 -15.07
N ARG A 188 -7.18 3.46 -14.27
CA ARG A 188 -8.64 3.34 -14.27
C ARG A 188 -9.36 4.62 -13.79
N LEU A 189 -8.71 5.44 -12.96
CA LEU A 189 -9.19 6.77 -12.55
C LEU A 189 -8.77 7.89 -13.52
N GLY A 190 -8.28 7.54 -14.72
CA GLY A 190 -7.91 8.48 -15.77
C GLY A 190 -6.60 9.22 -15.51
N GLY A 191 -5.74 8.69 -14.63
CA GLY A 191 -4.48 9.29 -14.26
C GLY A 191 -3.28 8.34 -14.39
N TYR A 192 -2.31 8.47 -13.49
CA TYR A 192 -1.09 7.67 -13.49
C TYR A 192 -0.47 7.56 -12.10
N LEU A 193 0.40 6.57 -11.93
CA LEU A 193 1.25 6.40 -10.74
C LEU A 193 2.71 6.32 -11.17
N ARG A 194 3.59 7.12 -10.54
CA ARG A 194 5.03 7.11 -10.82
C ARG A 194 5.86 7.53 -9.61
N ILE A 195 7.15 7.19 -9.66
CA ILE A 195 8.15 7.70 -8.69
C ILE A 195 8.76 8.99 -9.27
N ASP A 196 8.95 9.98 -8.41
CA ASP A 196 9.69 11.20 -8.74
C ASP A 196 11.20 10.91 -8.73
N LYS A 197 11.78 10.75 -9.91
CA LYS A 197 13.22 10.45 -10.10
C LYS A 197 14.13 11.60 -9.64
N GLY A 198 13.59 12.82 -9.48
CA GLY A 198 14.34 13.98 -8.99
C GLY A 198 14.46 14.04 -7.47
N TYR A 199 13.67 13.25 -6.74
CA TYR A 199 13.74 13.22 -5.29
C TYR A 199 14.71 12.12 -4.81
N THR A 200 15.70 12.48 -4.01
CA THR A 200 16.84 11.61 -3.62
C THR A 200 17.01 11.42 -2.11
N GLN A 201 16.13 12.02 -1.28
CA GLN A 201 16.23 11.93 0.18
C GLN A 201 15.37 10.81 0.78
N GLY A 202 14.89 9.89 -0.05
CA GLY A 202 13.94 8.82 0.24
C GLY A 202 13.16 8.49 -1.01
N THR A 203 11.85 8.26 -0.87
CA THR A 203 10.96 8.01 -2.02
C THR A 203 9.87 9.09 -2.09
N ARG A 204 9.58 9.57 -3.29
CA ARG A 204 8.39 10.36 -3.58
C ARG A 204 7.58 9.67 -4.65
N VAL A 205 6.38 9.24 -4.29
CA VAL A 205 5.41 8.64 -5.22
C VAL A 205 4.38 9.69 -5.60
N ILE A 206 4.12 9.82 -6.88
CA ILE A 206 3.14 10.73 -7.48
C ILE A 206 1.97 9.88 -7.97
N PHE A 207 0.79 10.15 -7.42
CA PHE A 207 -0.48 9.53 -7.82
C PHE A 207 -1.39 10.60 -8.39
N CYS A 208 -1.69 10.51 -9.69
CA CYS A 208 -2.56 11.43 -10.40
C CYS A 208 -3.92 10.78 -10.67
N VAL A 209 -4.99 11.54 -10.55
CA VAL A 209 -6.35 11.15 -10.97
C VAL A 209 -6.98 12.28 -11.80
N SER A 210 -7.89 11.95 -12.72
CA SER A 210 -8.76 12.92 -13.38
C SER A 210 -9.82 13.42 -12.40
N MET A 211 -10.19 14.72 -12.51
CA MET A 211 -11.24 15.35 -11.68
C MET A 211 -12.58 15.37 -12.40
#